data_770db06e48453666f02f8c7365e0514e
#
_entry.id   770db06e48453666f02f8c7365e0514e
#
_cell.length_a   1.000
_cell.length_b   1.000
_cell.length_c   1.000
_cell.angle_alpha   90.00
_cell.angle_beta   90.00
_cell.angle_gamma   90.00
#
_symmetry.space_group_name_H-M   'P 1'
#
loop_
_entity.id
_entity.type
_entity.pdbx_description
1 polymer ?
#
loop_
_entity_poly.entity_id
_entity_poly.type
_entity_poly.pdbx_seq_one_letter_code
_entity_poly.pdbx_strand_id
1 'polypeptide(L)' 'MTYNYTPHQMLLRQEALRILLGQFGAKNNEQGIPKYQSHIIYECADNWVSSGNLNCDGIIKHFLSYYGY' A
#
# COMPACT_ATOMS: atom_id res chain seq x y z
N MET A 1 1.72 -16.16 4.14
CA MET A 1 0.31 -16.40 3.81
C MET A 1 0.08 -16.19 2.33
N THR A 2 -0.67 -17.06 1.71
CA THR A 2 -0.98 -16.97 0.28
C THR A 2 -2.39 -16.42 0.10
N TYR A 3 -2.52 -15.37 -0.69
CA TYR A 3 -3.81 -14.81 -1.03
C TYR A 3 -4.25 -15.34 -2.40
N ASN A 4 -5.50 -15.76 -2.49
CA ASN A 4 -6.07 -16.24 -3.75
C ASN A 4 -6.76 -15.07 -4.45
N TYR A 5 -5.95 -14.26 -5.14
CA TYR A 5 -6.46 -13.11 -5.86
C TYR A 5 -6.86 -13.51 -7.29
N THR A 6 -7.96 -12.91 -7.75
CA THR A 6 -8.31 -12.97 -9.17
C THR A 6 -7.28 -12.18 -9.98
N PRO A 7 -7.19 -12.39 -11.31
CA PRO A 7 -6.30 -11.57 -12.13
C PRO A 7 -6.56 -10.07 -11.99
N HIS A 8 -7.81 -9.66 -11.87
CA HIS A 8 -8.16 -8.25 -11.67
C HIS A 8 -7.61 -7.73 -10.33
N GLN A 9 -7.75 -8.54 -9.27
CA GLN A 9 -7.24 -8.17 -7.96
C GLN A 9 -5.70 -8.10 -7.94
N MET A 10 -5.05 -8.97 -8.69
CA MET A 10 -3.59 -8.94 -8.81
C MET A 10 -3.12 -7.64 -9.47
N LEU A 11 -3.80 -7.20 -10.52
CA LEU A 11 -3.50 -5.92 -11.16
C LEU A 11 -3.75 -4.74 -10.23
N LEU A 12 -4.84 -4.79 -9.50
CA LEU A 12 -5.17 -3.75 -8.51
C LEU A 12 -4.09 -3.68 -7.43
N ARG A 13 -3.64 -4.82 -6.94
CA ARG A 13 -2.58 -4.89 -5.95
C ARG A 13 -1.27 -4.29 -6.47
N GLN A 14 -0.90 -4.62 -7.71
CA GLN A 14 0.30 -4.06 -8.32
C GLN A 14 0.21 -2.54 -8.43
N GLU A 15 -0.94 -2.03 -8.84
CA GLU A 15 -1.13 -0.58 -8.93
C GLU A 15 -1.08 0.07 -7.56
N ALA A 16 -1.71 -0.55 -6.57
CA ALA A 16 -1.67 -0.05 -5.20
C ALA A 16 -0.24 0.01 -4.68
N LEU A 17 0.54 -1.03 -4.89
CA LEU A 17 1.94 -1.06 -4.48
C LEU A 17 2.75 0.02 -5.18
N ARG A 18 2.53 0.20 -6.49
CA ARG A 18 3.24 1.22 -7.24
C ARG A 18 2.96 2.62 -6.68
N ILE A 19 1.70 2.91 -6.39
CA ILE A 19 1.30 4.19 -5.84
C ILE A 19 1.90 4.40 -4.45
N LEU A 20 1.76 3.42 -3.57
CA LEU A 20 2.24 3.52 -2.20
C LEU A 20 3.76 3.59 -2.12
N LEU A 21 4.46 2.78 -2.89
CA LEU A 21 5.91 2.81 -2.91
C LEU A 21 6.42 4.13 -3.50
N GLY A 22 5.74 4.65 -4.51
CA GLY A 22 6.10 5.94 -5.09
C GLY A 22 5.90 7.10 -4.12
N GLN A 23 4.86 7.04 -3.30
CA GLN A 23 4.56 8.12 -2.34
C GLN A 23 5.33 7.98 -1.03
N PHE A 24 5.53 6.76 -0.54
CA PHE A 24 6.02 6.55 0.81
C PHE A 24 7.29 5.71 0.89
N GLY A 25 7.61 4.97 -0.16
CA GLY A 25 8.71 4.02 -0.13
C GLY A 25 10.09 4.67 -0.01
N ALA A 26 10.23 5.89 -0.52
CA ALA A 26 11.50 6.61 -0.51
C ALA A 26 11.57 7.68 0.58
N LYS A 27 10.55 7.79 1.43
CA LYS A 27 10.55 8.81 2.47
C LYS A 27 11.39 8.37 3.66
N ASN A 28 12.28 9.25 4.09
CA ASN A 28 13.15 9.03 5.24
C ASN A 28 12.88 10.08 6.31
N ASN A 29 13.18 9.73 7.57
CA ASN A 29 13.17 10.69 8.66
C ASN A 29 14.45 11.52 8.64
N GLU A 30 14.62 12.40 9.63
CA GLU A 30 15.78 13.29 9.73
C GLU A 30 17.10 12.55 9.81
N GLN A 31 17.10 11.32 10.34
CA GLN A 31 18.30 10.49 10.46
C GLN A 31 18.57 9.66 9.22
N GLY A 32 17.77 9.79 8.15
CA GLY A 32 17.93 9.01 6.95
C GLY A 32 17.38 7.59 7.05
N ILE A 33 16.65 7.27 8.10
CA ILE A 33 16.01 5.97 8.27
C ILE A 33 14.65 5.99 7.58
N PRO A 34 14.26 4.93 6.84
CA PRO A 34 12.96 4.90 6.18
C PRO A 34 11.82 5.18 7.16
N LYS A 35 10.97 6.14 6.81
CA LYS A 35 9.84 6.52 7.65
C LYS A 35 8.80 5.41 7.76
N TYR A 36 8.61 4.67 6.67
CA TYR A 36 7.66 3.57 6.62
C TYR A 36 8.38 2.29 6.24
N GLN A 37 8.08 1.20 6.96
CA GLN A 37 8.66 -0.09 6.65
C GLN A 37 7.93 -0.72 5.47
N SER A 38 8.67 -1.48 4.66
CA SER A 38 8.11 -2.09 3.45
C SER A 38 6.90 -2.97 3.74
N HIS A 39 6.94 -3.75 4.81
CA HIS A 39 5.84 -4.67 5.13
C HIS A 39 4.54 -3.93 5.42
N ILE A 40 4.61 -2.71 5.95
CA ILE A 40 3.42 -1.89 6.19
C ILE A 40 2.77 -1.49 4.87
N ILE A 41 3.59 -1.14 3.88
CA ILE A 41 3.10 -0.79 2.56
C ILE A 41 2.43 -1.99 1.89
N TYR A 42 3.06 -3.16 1.94
CA TYR A 42 2.49 -4.38 1.39
C TYR A 42 1.19 -4.77 2.11
N GLU A 43 1.17 -4.66 3.43
CA GLU A 43 -0.02 -4.95 4.21
C GLU A 43 -1.18 -4.02 3.83
N CYS A 44 -0.90 -2.74 3.66
CA CYS A 44 -1.92 -1.79 3.24
C CYS A 44 -2.49 -2.14 1.87
N ALA A 45 -1.63 -2.51 0.92
CA ALA A 45 -2.08 -2.90 -0.41
C ALA A 45 -2.97 -4.14 -0.35
N ASP A 46 -2.58 -5.15 0.41
CA ASP A 46 -3.37 -6.36 0.57
C ASP A 46 -4.72 -6.08 1.24
N ASN A 47 -4.73 -5.26 2.27
CA ASN A 47 -5.97 -4.86 2.94
C ASN A 47 -6.89 -4.09 2.00
N TRP A 48 -6.33 -3.22 1.18
CA TRP A 48 -7.10 -2.45 0.22
C TRP A 48 -7.83 -3.36 -0.77
N VAL A 49 -7.11 -4.31 -1.34
CA VAL A 49 -7.67 -5.26 -2.30
C VAL A 49 -8.68 -6.18 -1.61
N SER A 50 -8.35 -6.69 -0.43
CA SER A 50 -9.21 -7.61 0.32
C SER A 50 -10.52 -6.97 0.79
N SER A 51 -10.53 -5.66 0.92
CA SER A 51 -11.73 -4.93 1.34
C SER A 51 -12.76 -4.76 0.23
N GLY A 52 -12.48 -5.26 -0.97
CA GLY A 52 -13.42 -5.21 -2.08
C GLY A 52 -13.35 -3.94 -2.90
N ASN A 53 -12.30 -3.16 -2.77
CA ASN A 53 -12.13 -1.96 -3.59
C ASN A 53 -11.90 -2.35 -5.05
N LEU A 54 -12.42 -1.56 -5.96
CA LEU A 54 -12.33 -1.83 -7.40
C LEU A 54 -11.23 -1.01 -8.09
N ASN A 55 -10.71 0.00 -7.40
CA ASN A 55 -9.65 0.87 -7.92
C ASN A 55 -8.83 1.39 -6.75
N CYS A 56 -7.85 2.23 -7.04
CA CYS A 56 -6.96 2.79 -6.03
C CYS A 56 -7.33 4.20 -5.59
N ASP A 57 -8.52 4.68 -5.94
CA ASP A 57 -8.97 6.00 -5.50
C ASP A 57 -9.06 6.03 -3.98
N GLY A 58 -8.38 6.99 -3.38
CA GLY A 58 -8.38 7.15 -1.93
C GLY A 58 -7.39 6.28 -1.17
N ILE A 59 -6.55 5.50 -1.87
CA ILE A 59 -5.61 4.62 -1.18
C ILE A 59 -4.56 5.40 -0.38
N ILE A 60 -4.14 6.56 -0.86
CA ILE A 60 -3.16 7.39 -0.15
C ILE A 60 -3.78 7.89 1.16
N LYS A 61 -5.01 8.36 1.10
CA LYS A 61 -5.73 8.80 2.30
C LYS A 61 -5.94 7.65 3.27
N HIS A 62 -6.27 6.48 2.76
CA HIS A 62 -6.42 5.26 3.57
C HIS A 62 -5.12 4.93 4.28
N PHE A 63 -3.99 4.95 3.56
CA PHE A 63 -2.69 4.67 4.14
C PHE A 63 -2.38 5.65 5.28
N LEU A 64 -2.57 6.94 5.02
CA LEU A 64 -2.29 7.96 6.02
C LEU A 64 -3.20 7.84 7.25
N SER A 65 -4.44 7.38 7.07
CA SER A 65 -5.39 7.23 8.18
C SER A 65 -5.04 6.06 9.10
N TYR A 66 -4.50 4.96 8.54
CA TYR A 66 -4.30 3.74 9.30
C TYR A 66 -2.84 3.45 9.61
N TYR A 67 -1.93 3.90 8.77
CA TYR A 67 -0.50 3.59 8.89
C TYR A 67 0.37 4.83 8.95
N GLY A 68 -0.18 6.01 8.64
CA GLY A 68 0.57 7.25 8.61
C GLY A 68 0.88 7.78 10.01
N TYR A 69 1.95 8.53 10.10
CA TYR A 69 2.34 9.20 11.33
C TYR A 69 2.28 10.70 11.17
#